data_85de826263b226a4e01a57c69ca6e6a0
#
_entry.id   85de826263b226a4e01a57c69ca6e6a0
#
_cell.length_a   1.000
_cell.length_b   1.000
_cell.length_c   1.000
_cell.angle_alpha   90.00
_cell.angle_beta   90.00
_cell.angle_gamma   90.00
#
_symmetry.space_group_name_H-M   'P 1'
#
loop_
_entity.id
_entity.type
_entity.pdbx_description
1 polymer ?
#
loop_
_entity_poly.entity_id
_entity_poly.type
_entity_poly.pdbx_seq_one_letter_code
_entity_poly.pdbx_strand_id
1 'polypeptide(L)'
;YKLLNVLVREMGTAYPELTAQRELIGRVMKEEEDSFLRTLEKGIMLLNGAMDELKAHGQTQLDGKEAFRLFDTYGFPLDLTELICAENGYTVDEKQFNEEMAQQKARARNAAVVENGDWEVLREGEQEFVGYDYTEYECHILRYRKVTQKKNSFYELVLDYTPFYGEMG
;
A
#
# COMPACT_ATOMS: atom_id res chain seq x y z
N TYR A 1 -2.80 20.21 0.83
CA TYR A 1 -1.50 20.87 1.01
C TYR A 1 -1.57 22.15 1.84
N LYS A 2 -2.70 22.86 1.87
CA LYS A 2 -2.85 24.13 2.62
C LYS A 2 -2.63 23.99 4.13
N LEU A 3 -2.91 22.82 4.70
CA LEU A 3 -2.69 22.53 6.13
C LEU A 3 -1.21 22.44 6.51
N LEU A 4 -0.29 22.31 5.54
CA LEU A 4 1.14 22.26 5.80
C LEU A 4 1.64 23.46 6.62
N ASN A 5 1.08 24.65 6.37
CA ASN A 5 1.47 25.86 7.10
C ASN A 5 1.12 25.77 8.60
N VAL A 6 0.01 25.16 8.92
CA VAL A 6 -0.41 24.91 10.30
C VAL A 6 0.52 23.86 10.93
N LEU A 7 0.78 22.77 10.21
CA LEU A 7 1.68 21.72 10.67
C LEU A 7 3.08 22.26 10.99
N VAL A 8 3.66 23.05 10.09
CA VAL A 8 4.97 23.69 10.32
C VAL A 8 4.97 24.62 11.52
N ARG A 9 3.89 25.39 11.72
CA ARG A 9 3.76 26.28 12.87
C ARG A 9 3.70 25.50 14.19
N GLU A 10 2.92 24.44 14.25
CA GLU A 10 2.67 23.69 15.49
C GLU A 10 3.81 22.69 15.81
N MET A 11 4.43 22.11 14.78
CA MET A 11 5.38 21.01 14.96
C MET A 11 6.79 21.33 14.46
N GLY A 12 7.01 22.43 13.74
CA GLY A 12 8.32 22.75 13.13
C GLY A 12 9.46 22.98 14.12
N THR A 13 9.16 23.24 15.40
CA THR A 13 10.20 23.32 16.45
C THR A 13 10.68 21.92 16.84
N ALA A 14 9.78 20.94 16.92
CA ALA A 14 10.10 19.56 17.26
C ALA A 14 10.68 18.80 16.04
N TYR A 15 10.28 19.19 14.82
CA TYR A 15 10.70 18.58 13.56
C TYR A 15 11.23 19.66 12.61
N PRO A 16 12.49 20.09 12.75
CA PRO A 16 13.08 21.19 11.97
C PRO A 16 13.07 20.98 10.46
N GLU A 17 13.08 19.71 10.01
CA GLU A 17 12.98 19.32 8.61
C GLU A 17 11.66 19.76 7.95
N LEU A 18 10.57 19.86 8.70
CA LEU A 18 9.31 20.41 8.19
C LEU A 18 9.48 21.87 7.73
N THR A 19 10.25 22.63 8.47
CA THR A 19 10.55 24.04 8.12
C THR A 19 11.55 24.10 6.97
N ALA A 20 12.62 23.30 7.05
CA ALA A 20 13.71 23.30 6.06
C ALA A 20 13.23 22.83 4.66
N GLN A 21 12.31 21.87 4.62
CA GLN A 21 11.81 21.28 3.36
C GLN A 21 10.39 21.71 3.01
N ARG A 22 9.86 22.76 3.62
CA ARG A 22 8.46 23.20 3.46
C ARG A 22 7.99 23.32 2.02
N GLU A 23 8.81 23.88 1.14
CA GLU A 23 8.45 24.07 -0.27
C GLU A 23 8.37 22.73 -1.02
N LEU A 24 9.29 21.82 -0.75
CA LEU A 24 9.29 20.48 -1.34
C LEU A 24 8.07 19.70 -0.87
N ILE A 25 7.84 19.65 0.44
CA ILE A 25 6.68 18.97 1.04
C ILE A 25 5.38 19.53 0.47
N GLY A 26 5.25 20.87 0.37
CA GLY A 26 4.06 21.52 -0.17
C GLY A 26 3.79 21.17 -1.64
N ARG A 27 4.82 21.02 -2.46
CA ARG A 27 4.69 20.57 -3.86
C ARG A 27 4.25 19.13 -3.94
N VAL A 28 4.92 18.24 -3.21
CA VAL A 28 4.57 16.81 -3.19
C VAL A 28 3.13 16.60 -2.71
N MET A 29 2.75 17.22 -1.60
CA MET A 29 1.36 17.15 -1.09
C MET A 29 0.36 17.66 -2.12
N LYS A 30 0.67 18.76 -2.82
CA LYS A 30 -0.22 19.29 -3.84
C LYS A 30 -0.36 18.35 -5.04
N GLU A 31 0.74 17.78 -5.51
CA GLU A 31 0.73 16.81 -6.62
C GLU A 31 -0.07 15.55 -6.26
N GLU A 32 0.07 15.06 -5.03
CA GLU A 32 -0.70 13.92 -4.53
C GLU A 32 -2.20 14.25 -4.41
N GLU A 33 -2.55 15.43 -3.84
CA GLU A 33 -3.94 15.90 -3.79
C GLU A 33 -4.55 16.00 -5.19
N ASP A 34 -3.85 16.64 -6.14
CA ASP A 34 -4.34 16.83 -7.52
C ASP A 34 -4.50 15.47 -8.23
N SER A 35 -3.60 14.51 -7.95
CA SER A 35 -3.69 13.15 -8.50
C SER A 35 -4.88 12.39 -7.91
N PHE A 36 -5.08 12.48 -6.61
CA PHE A 36 -6.18 11.85 -5.91
C PHE A 36 -7.54 12.41 -6.35
N LEU A 37 -7.65 13.73 -6.51
CA LEU A 37 -8.88 14.38 -7.00
C LEU A 37 -9.26 13.89 -8.40
N ARG A 38 -8.29 13.72 -9.32
CA ARG A 38 -8.57 13.15 -10.64
C ARG A 38 -9.08 11.70 -10.55
N THR A 39 -8.53 10.93 -9.64
CA THR A 39 -8.99 9.55 -9.35
C THR A 39 -10.43 9.55 -8.85
N LEU A 40 -10.75 10.44 -7.90
CA LEU A 40 -12.11 10.59 -7.37
C LEU A 40 -13.11 10.99 -8.45
N GLU A 41 -12.81 12.00 -9.24
CA GLU A 41 -13.69 12.46 -10.34
C GLU A 41 -14.00 11.31 -11.29
N LYS A 42 -12.98 10.55 -11.70
CA LYS A 42 -13.15 9.40 -12.58
C LYS A 42 -13.96 8.27 -11.92
N GLY A 43 -13.68 7.97 -10.66
CA GLY A 43 -14.41 6.96 -9.89
C GLY A 43 -15.89 7.30 -9.74
N ILE A 44 -16.21 8.54 -9.38
CA ILE A 44 -17.59 9.04 -9.26
C ILE A 44 -18.32 8.94 -10.60
N MET A 45 -17.68 9.33 -11.69
CA MET A 45 -18.28 9.24 -13.03
C MET A 45 -18.62 7.79 -13.40
N LEU A 46 -17.70 6.86 -13.14
CA LEU A 46 -17.92 5.44 -13.42
C LEU A 46 -18.99 4.84 -12.53
N LEU A 47 -19.00 5.18 -11.25
CA LEU A 47 -20.02 4.72 -10.29
C LEU A 47 -21.41 5.23 -10.65
N ASN A 48 -21.54 6.50 -11.07
CA ASN A 48 -22.80 7.05 -11.56
C ASN A 48 -23.31 6.29 -12.79
N GLY A 49 -22.42 5.96 -13.73
CA GLY A 49 -22.78 5.13 -14.89
C GLY A 49 -23.29 3.74 -14.48
N ALA A 50 -22.63 3.10 -13.52
CA ALA A 50 -23.07 1.81 -13.00
C ALA A 50 -24.44 1.91 -12.28
N MET A 51 -24.69 2.96 -11.53
CA MET A 51 -26.01 3.19 -10.89
C MET A 51 -27.11 3.46 -11.92
N ASP A 52 -26.83 4.17 -13.01
CA ASP A 52 -27.77 4.37 -14.11
C ASP A 52 -28.13 3.03 -14.79
N GLU A 53 -27.19 2.12 -14.95
CA GLU A 53 -27.44 0.77 -15.46
C GLU A 53 -28.29 -0.05 -14.48
N LEU A 54 -28.01 -0.01 -13.17
CA LEU A 54 -28.83 -0.66 -12.16
C LEU A 54 -30.27 -0.17 -12.21
N LYS A 55 -30.45 1.15 -12.32
CA LYS A 55 -31.76 1.78 -12.46
C LYS A 55 -32.53 1.28 -13.69
N ALA A 56 -31.85 1.20 -14.83
CA ALA A 56 -32.43 0.73 -16.08
C ALA A 56 -32.91 -0.73 -15.98
N HIS A 57 -32.24 -1.54 -15.16
CA HIS A 57 -32.59 -2.96 -14.95
C HIS A 57 -33.46 -3.20 -13.70
N GLY A 58 -33.85 -2.16 -12.96
CA GLY A 58 -34.63 -2.29 -11.73
C GLY A 58 -33.88 -2.99 -10.60
N GLN A 59 -32.57 -2.95 -10.61
CA GLN A 59 -31.70 -3.52 -9.58
C GLN A 59 -31.35 -2.47 -8.52
N THR A 60 -31.11 -2.92 -7.29
CA THR A 60 -30.82 -2.05 -6.14
C THR A 60 -29.47 -2.35 -5.48
N GLN A 61 -28.73 -3.33 -6.01
CA GLN A 61 -27.44 -3.74 -5.47
C GLN A 61 -26.37 -3.67 -6.56
N LEU A 62 -25.28 -2.94 -6.27
CA LEU A 62 -24.08 -2.90 -7.11
C LEU A 62 -23.30 -4.21 -6.95
N ASP A 63 -22.93 -4.80 -8.08
CA ASP A 63 -22.11 -6.01 -8.15
C ASP A 63 -20.75 -5.75 -7.49
N GLY A 64 -20.33 -6.66 -6.60
CA GLY A 64 -19.05 -6.54 -5.89
C GLY A 64 -17.84 -6.58 -6.80
N LYS A 65 -17.93 -7.21 -7.99
CA LYS A 65 -16.86 -7.15 -9.00
C LYS A 65 -16.69 -5.75 -9.58
N GLU A 66 -17.81 -5.04 -9.79
CA GLU A 66 -17.74 -3.67 -10.26
C GLU A 66 -17.15 -2.75 -9.20
N ALA A 67 -17.56 -2.91 -7.93
CA ALA A 67 -16.95 -2.20 -6.81
C ALA A 67 -15.46 -2.54 -6.68
N PHE A 68 -15.07 -3.80 -6.85
CA PHE A 68 -13.65 -4.22 -6.85
C PHE A 68 -12.89 -3.63 -8.04
N ARG A 69 -13.47 -3.54 -9.22
CA ARG A 69 -12.85 -2.89 -10.39
C ARG A 69 -12.59 -1.41 -10.15
N LEU A 70 -13.53 -0.71 -9.53
CA LEU A 70 -13.35 0.70 -9.12
C LEU A 70 -12.18 0.84 -8.15
N PHE A 71 -12.07 -0.07 -7.18
CA PHE A 71 -10.98 -0.07 -6.20
C PHE A 71 -9.63 -0.44 -6.83
N ASP A 72 -9.54 -1.61 -7.49
CA ASP A 72 -8.28 -2.19 -7.95
C ASP A 72 -7.69 -1.45 -9.17
N THR A 73 -8.55 -1.06 -10.12
CA THR A 73 -8.10 -0.45 -11.38
C THR A 73 -7.99 1.06 -11.30
N TYR A 74 -8.92 1.69 -10.58
CA TYR A 74 -9.01 3.15 -10.53
C TYR A 74 -8.62 3.73 -9.18
N GLY A 75 -8.31 2.91 -8.17
CA GLY A 75 -7.96 3.38 -6.84
C GLY A 75 -9.10 4.08 -6.10
N PHE A 76 -10.36 3.82 -6.51
CA PHE A 76 -11.53 4.45 -5.89
C PHE A 76 -11.91 3.68 -4.62
N PRO A 77 -11.90 4.32 -3.43
CA PRO A 77 -12.10 3.63 -2.17
C PRO A 77 -13.47 2.95 -2.05
N LEU A 78 -13.54 1.77 -1.42
CA LEU A 78 -14.78 1.04 -1.22
C LEU A 78 -15.77 1.79 -0.35
N ASP A 79 -15.32 2.41 0.73
CA ASP A 79 -16.12 3.20 1.65
C ASP A 79 -16.83 4.37 0.96
N LEU A 80 -16.19 5.01 0.00
CA LEU A 80 -16.81 6.04 -0.84
C LEU A 80 -17.83 5.44 -1.81
N THR A 81 -17.54 4.26 -2.37
CA THR A 81 -18.50 3.54 -3.22
C THR A 81 -19.77 3.22 -2.43
N GLU A 82 -19.63 2.69 -1.22
CA GLU A 82 -20.76 2.37 -0.32
C GLU A 82 -21.55 3.61 0.07
N LEU A 83 -20.86 4.68 0.46
CA LEU A 83 -21.50 5.95 0.84
C LEU A 83 -22.35 6.51 -0.30
N ILE A 84 -21.77 6.63 -1.51
CA ILE A 84 -22.48 7.19 -2.66
C ILE A 84 -23.64 6.27 -3.08
N CYS A 85 -23.44 4.95 -3.06
CA CYS A 85 -24.52 3.99 -3.32
C CYS A 85 -25.67 4.17 -2.31
N ALA A 86 -25.36 4.23 -1.02
CA ALA A 86 -26.37 4.41 0.04
C ALA A 86 -27.15 5.73 -0.09
N GLU A 87 -26.49 6.83 -0.40
CA GLU A 87 -27.12 8.15 -0.64
C GLU A 87 -28.09 8.12 -1.83
N ASN A 88 -27.87 7.22 -2.78
CA ASN A 88 -28.72 7.04 -3.97
C ASN A 88 -29.70 5.86 -3.85
N GLY A 89 -29.81 5.21 -2.68
CA GLY A 89 -30.72 4.11 -2.41
C GLY A 89 -30.26 2.75 -2.94
N TYR A 90 -28.96 2.59 -3.21
CA TYR A 90 -28.34 1.34 -3.62
C TYR A 90 -27.51 0.74 -2.49
N THR A 91 -27.25 -0.56 -2.56
CA THR A 91 -26.30 -1.29 -1.71
C THR A 91 -25.15 -1.83 -2.55
N VAL A 92 -24.07 -2.27 -1.89
CA VAL A 92 -22.93 -2.93 -2.55
C VAL A 92 -22.85 -4.38 -2.09
N ASP A 93 -22.51 -5.30 -2.97
CA ASP A 93 -22.22 -6.69 -2.60
C ASP A 93 -20.79 -6.79 -2.03
N GLU A 94 -20.66 -6.48 -0.74
CA GLU A 94 -19.38 -6.55 -0.01
C GLU A 94 -18.81 -7.98 0.02
N LYS A 95 -19.67 -9.00 0.07
CA LYS A 95 -19.21 -10.39 0.08
C LYS A 95 -18.45 -10.72 -1.21
N GLN A 96 -19.03 -10.40 -2.34
CA GLN A 96 -18.42 -10.62 -3.64
C GLN A 96 -17.16 -9.74 -3.82
N PHE A 97 -17.18 -8.49 -3.35
CA PHE A 97 -15.99 -7.64 -3.32
C PHE A 97 -14.83 -8.30 -2.55
N ASN A 98 -15.10 -8.83 -1.35
CA ASN A 98 -14.12 -9.51 -0.54
C ASN A 98 -13.59 -10.80 -1.16
N GLU A 99 -14.43 -11.53 -1.90
CA GLU A 99 -14.03 -12.71 -2.68
C GLU A 99 -13.03 -12.34 -3.80
N GLU A 100 -13.30 -11.27 -4.55
CA GLU A 100 -12.37 -10.75 -5.58
C GLU A 100 -11.05 -10.25 -4.98
N MET A 101 -11.11 -9.54 -3.84
CA MET A 101 -9.93 -9.11 -3.09
C MET A 101 -9.08 -10.31 -2.65
N ALA A 102 -9.70 -11.36 -2.14
CA ALA A 102 -8.99 -12.58 -1.73
C ALA A 102 -8.32 -13.27 -2.93
N GLN A 103 -9.01 -13.34 -4.08
CA GLN A 103 -8.43 -13.88 -5.31
C GLN A 103 -7.25 -13.07 -5.82
N GLN A 104 -7.33 -11.73 -5.77
CA GLN A 104 -6.23 -10.86 -6.16
C GLN A 104 -5.01 -11.07 -5.24
N LYS A 105 -5.22 -11.12 -3.92
CA LYS A 105 -4.15 -11.42 -2.94
C LYS A 105 -3.52 -12.80 -3.17
N ALA A 106 -4.34 -13.82 -3.48
CA ALA A 106 -3.84 -15.16 -3.81
C ALA A 106 -3.00 -15.16 -5.10
N ARG A 107 -3.46 -14.46 -6.16
CA ARG A 107 -2.70 -14.29 -7.41
C ARG A 107 -1.35 -13.58 -7.17
N ALA A 108 -1.35 -12.51 -6.37
CA ALA A 108 -0.14 -11.78 -6.02
C ALA A 108 0.85 -12.68 -5.24
N ARG A 109 0.37 -13.46 -4.26
CA ARG A 109 1.20 -14.43 -3.51
C ARG A 109 1.77 -15.51 -4.44
N ASN A 110 0.96 -16.09 -5.32
CA ASN A 110 1.41 -17.12 -6.27
C ASN A 110 2.40 -16.56 -7.30
N ALA A 111 2.26 -15.30 -7.69
CA ALA A 111 3.23 -14.62 -8.56
C ALA A 111 4.56 -14.34 -7.84
N ALA A 112 4.55 -14.29 -6.53
CA ALA A 112 5.71 -14.10 -5.65
C ALA A 112 6.32 -15.42 -5.16
N VAL A 113 5.96 -16.58 -5.75
CA VAL A 113 6.57 -17.86 -5.37
C VAL A 113 8.08 -17.77 -5.53
N VAL A 114 8.74 -17.94 -4.41
CA VAL A 114 10.19 -17.89 -4.27
C VAL A 114 10.65 -19.29 -3.87
N GLU A 115 11.53 -19.87 -4.65
CA GLU A 115 12.19 -21.13 -4.27
C GLU A 115 13.36 -20.79 -3.35
N ASN A 116 13.19 -21.14 -2.08
CA ASN A 116 14.21 -20.95 -1.06
C ASN A 116 15.10 -22.18 -1.01
N GLY A 117 16.42 -21.99 -1.18
CA GLY A 117 17.42 -23.00 -0.84
C GLY A 117 17.54 -23.19 0.68
N ASP A 118 18.26 -24.22 1.10
CA ASP A 118 18.58 -24.44 2.49
C ASP A 118 19.54 -23.38 3.02
N TRP A 119 19.46 -23.12 4.34
CA TRP A 119 20.37 -22.21 5.00
C TRP A 119 21.76 -22.84 5.15
N GLU A 120 22.77 -22.18 4.63
CA GLU A 120 24.16 -22.47 4.94
C GLU A 120 24.59 -21.63 6.14
N VAL A 121 24.87 -22.30 7.26
CA VAL A 121 25.28 -21.66 8.52
C VAL A 121 26.79 -21.50 8.52
N LEU A 122 27.27 -20.27 8.62
CA LEU A 122 28.70 -19.94 8.70
C LEU A 122 29.14 -19.76 10.16
N ARG A 123 28.25 -19.22 10.99
CA ARG A 123 28.46 -18.98 12.41
C ARG A 123 27.16 -19.18 13.17
N GLU A 124 27.23 -19.67 14.39
CA GLU A 124 26.13 -19.61 15.33
C GLU A 124 26.09 -18.23 15.99
N GLY A 125 24.91 -17.71 16.27
CA GLY A 125 24.69 -16.41 16.89
C GLY A 125 23.25 -15.95 16.78
N GLU A 126 22.92 -14.92 17.54
CA GLU A 126 21.64 -14.22 17.49
C GLU A 126 21.77 -12.94 16.69
N GLN A 127 20.67 -12.49 16.12
CA GLN A 127 20.60 -11.23 15.38
C GLN A 127 20.17 -10.10 16.31
N GLU A 128 20.91 -8.99 16.28
CA GLU A 128 20.60 -7.78 17.03
C GLU A 128 20.37 -6.61 16.08
N PHE A 129 19.28 -5.88 16.33
CA PHE A 129 18.97 -4.66 15.59
C PHE A 129 19.58 -3.45 16.28
N VAL A 130 20.44 -2.73 15.56
CA VAL A 130 21.16 -1.55 16.08
C VAL A 130 20.77 -0.23 15.37
N GLY A 131 19.75 -0.25 14.52
CA GLY A 131 19.39 0.87 13.64
C GLY A 131 18.75 2.06 14.34
N TYR A 132 18.44 1.99 15.65
CA TYR A 132 18.02 3.16 16.41
C TYR A 132 19.20 4.08 16.77
N ASP A 133 20.39 3.51 16.93
CA ASP A 133 21.58 4.22 17.37
C ASP A 133 22.59 4.42 16.24
N TYR A 134 22.60 3.51 15.25
CA TYR A 134 23.62 3.48 14.19
C TYR A 134 23.01 3.35 12.81
N THR A 135 23.52 4.11 11.84
CA THR A 135 23.20 3.98 10.41
C THR A 135 24.21 3.10 9.66
N GLU A 136 25.39 2.89 10.24
CA GLU A 136 26.47 2.03 9.77
C GLU A 136 26.98 1.21 10.94
N TYR A 137 27.17 -0.08 10.74
CA TYR A 137 27.69 -0.97 11.77
C TYR A 137 28.52 -2.11 11.16
N GLU A 138 29.60 -2.50 11.82
CA GLU A 138 30.43 -3.63 11.41
C GLU A 138 29.71 -4.93 11.81
N CYS A 139 29.52 -5.84 10.85
CA CYS A 139 28.73 -7.05 11.06
C CYS A 139 29.37 -8.27 10.40
N HIS A 140 28.92 -9.45 10.83
CA HIS A 140 29.32 -10.72 10.21
C HIS A 140 28.07 -11.46 9.70
N ILE A 141 28.26 -12.23 8.63
CA ILE A 141 27.22 -13.10 8.11
C ILE A 141 27.16 -14.34 8.99
N LEU A 142 26.00 -14.57 9.63
CA LEU A 142 25.72 -15.78 10.41
C LEU A 142 25.36 -16.95 9.48
N ARG A 143 24.44 -16.70 8.54
CA ARG A 143 23.98 -17.70 7.56
C ARG A 143 23.49 -17.01 6.31
N TYR A 144 23.47 -17.77 5.23
CA TYR A 144 22.93 -17.31 3.94
C TYR A 144 22.18 -18.46 3.26
N ARG A 145 21.32 -18.09 2.30
CA ARG A 145 20.70 -19.06 1.40
C ARG A 145 20.57 -18.48 0.00
N LYS A 146 20.56 -19.35 -0.98
CA LYS A 146 20.22 -18.97 -2.35
C LYS A 146 18.72 -18.96 -2.50
N VAL A 147 18.22 -17.92 -3.13
CA VAL A 147 16.80 -17.71 -3.41
C VAL A 147 16.63 -17.55 -4.90
N THR A 148 15.69 -18.29 -5.48
CA THR A 148 15.36 -18.19 -6.90
C THR A 148 13.94 -17.67 -7.06
N GLN A 149 13.80 -16.53 -7.73
CA GLN A 149 12.51 -15.95 -8.05
C GLN A 149 12.39 -15.77 -9.56
N LYS A 150 11.51 -16.55 -10.19
CA LYS A 150 11.36 -16.62 -11.64
C LYS A 150 12.69 -17.01 -12.33
N LYS A 151 13.33 -16.07 -13.04
CA LYS A 151 14.62 -16.27 -13.73
C LYS A 151 15.82 -15.67 -13.00
N ASN A 152 15.59 -14.99 -11.88
CA ASN A 152 16.64 -14.33 -11.10
C ASN A 152 16.99 -15.16 -9.87
N SER A 153 18.28 -15.21 -9.57
CA SER A 153 18.78 -15.79 -8.32
C SER A 153 19.51 -14.71 -7.53
N PHE A 154 19.26 -14.67 -6.23
CA PHE A 154 19.93 -13.78 -5.28
C PHE A 154 20.22 -14.55 -4.00
N TYR A 155 20.92 -13.93 -3.07
CA TYR A 155 21.21 -14.51 -1.77
C TYR A 155 20.51 -13.70 -0.67
N GLU A 156 19.86 -14.39 0.25
CA GLU A 156 19.44 -13.82 1.52
C GLU A 156 20.54 -14.05 2.54
N LEU A 157 20.83 -13.01 3.31
CA LEU A 157 21.86 -13.02 4.35
C LEU A 157 21.23 -12.73 5.70
N VAL A 158 21.67 -13.42 6.74
CA VAL A 158 21.36 -13.10 8.14
C VAL A 158 22.66 -12.64 8.79
N LEU A 159 22.61 -11.44 9.36
CA LEU A 159 23.76 -10.78 10.01
C LEU A 159 23.63 -10.88 11.53
N ASP A 160 24.76 -10.82 12.26
CA ASP A 160 24.76 -10.74 13.73
C ASP A 160 24.25 -9.37 14.20
N TYR A 161 24.64 -8.29 13.54
CA TYR A 161 24.13 -6.94 13.75
C TYR A 161 23.57 -6.35 12.47
N THR A 162 22.47 -5.63 12.57
CA THR A 162 21.88 -4.95 11.42
C THR A 162 21.28 -3.59 11.76
N PRO A 163 21.65 -2.53 11.04
CA PRO A 163 20.97 -1.24 11.13
C PRO A 163 19.69 -1.18 10.26
N PHE A 164 19.41 -2.22 9.45
CA PHE A 164 18.25 -2.24 8.59
C PHE A 164 17.00 -2.65 9.36
N TYR A 165 15.99 -1.76 9.35
CA TYR A 165 14.70 -2.03 9.96
C TYR A 165 13.91 -3.05 9.11
N GLY A 166 13.34 -4.05 9.76
CA GLY A 166 12.46 -5.00 9.09
C GLY A 166 11.12 -4.35 8.69
N GLU A 167 10.63 -4.67 7.49
CA GLU A 167 9.28 -4.28 7.11
C GLU A 167 8.27 -4.97 8.01
N MET A 168 7.59 -4.19 8.82
CA MET A 168 6.52 -4.65 9.71
C MET A 168 5.17 -4.13 9.23
N GLY A 169 4.83 -4.39 7.96
CA GLY A 169 3.51 -4.22 7.37
C GLY A 169 2.98 -2.81 7.34
#